data_d68b6d9878a1eb99d6ed095a555125f6
#
_entry.id   d68b6d9878a1eb99d6ed095a555125f6
#
_cell.length_a   1.000
_cell.length_b   1.000
_cell.length_c   1.000
_cell.angle_alpha   90.00
_cell.angle_beta   90.00
_cell.angle_gamma   90.00
#
_symmetry.space_group_name_H-M   'P 1'
#
loop_
_entity.id
_entity.type
_entity.pdbx_description
1 polymer ?
#
loop_
_entity_poly.entity_id
_entity_poly.type
_entity_poly.pdbx_seq_one_letter_code
_entity_poly.pdbx_strand_id
1 'polypeptide(L)'
;MYQYNKKGPKRGIALYSYSAEFGISKNLEDCFEDMYDMGAHGLEILANTHIENYPYPSDEWVEEWFRLLDKYDIVPVEYGNWIDSHMLGYRDLTTEESRELLVRDIRLAHRLGFTVMRTKMPVISSTLDPVENWREIIKMALPVAEECGIKMCPEIHAPTNLDSDLVRNFVEFIEETGTKNFGLNIDFGVFRNNFDGEPEHHRTFMGSKPEEIIPLLPYVYCCHAKFNHMNDDFEETTIPYKEVVDIMKEHNWDGYLLSEYEGFDKYDLGYEVGQTLRRHHIMLKRYLGD
;
A
#
# COMPACT_ATOMS: atom_id res chain seq x y z
N MET A 1 -2.39 16.29 16.30
CA MET A 1 -2.62 15.14 15.40
C MET A 1 -4.06 15.20 14.92
N TYR A 2 -4.26 15.52 13.66
CA TYR A 2 -5.59 15.60 13.06
C TYR A 2 -6.22 14.21 13.02
N GLN A 3 -7.43 14.08 13.56
CA GLN A 3 -8.21 12.87 13.37
C GLN A 3 -9.17 13.11 12.21
N TYR A 4 -8.89 12.50 11.10
CA TYR A 4 -9.80 12.49 9.95
C TYR A 4 -11.05 11.68 10.34
N ASN A 5 -12.08 12.38 10.83
CA ASN A 5 -13.29 11.77 11.40
C ASN A 5 -14.34 11.36 10.35
N LYS A 6 -13.99 11.37 9.07
CA LYS A 6 -14.89 10.93 8.00
C LYS A 6 -15.11 9.42 8.10
N LYS A 7 -16.36 8.99 8.06
CA LYS A 7 -16.72 7.58 7.89
C LYS A 7 -16.65 7.19 6.41
N GLY A 8 -16.28 5.94 6.15
CA GLY A 8 -16.13 5.41 4.80
C GLY A 8 -14.70 5.55 4.27
N PRO A 9 -14.47 5.17 3.00
CA PRO A 9 -13.15 5.20 2.40
C PRO A 9 -12.55 6.61 2.40
N LYS A 10 -11.27 6.71 2.75
CA LYS A 10 -10.50 7.96 2.86
C LYS A 10 -9.42 7.98 1.80
N ARG A 11 -8.98 9.18 1.41
CA ARG A 11 -7.97 9.37 0.36
C ARG A 11 -6.57 9.54 0.94
N GLY A 12 -5.58 8.93 0.30
CA GLY A 12 -4.18 9.08 0.60
C GLY A 12 -3.31 8.85 -0.63
N ILE A 13 -2.01 8.90 -0.44
CA ILE A 13 -1.01 8.69 -1.49
C ILE A 13 0.04 7.70 -1.01
N ALA A 14 0.38 6.74 -1.89
CA ALA A 14 1.58 5.94 -1.78
C ALA A 14 2.75 6.70 -2.44
N LEU A 15 3.78 7.03 -1.66
CA LEU A 15 4.93 7.80 -2.17
C LEU A 15 5.73 7.04 -3.24
N TYR A 16 5.50 5.74 -3.42
CA TYR A 16 6.00 5.02 -4.60
C TYR A 16 5.64 5.71 -5.92
N SER A 17 4.52 6.41 -5.98
CA SER A 17 4.11 7.22 -7.13
C SER A 17 5.21 8.18 -7.57
N TYR A 18 5.95 8.77 -6.63
CA TYR A 18 7.02 9.74 -6.88
C TYR A 18 8.40 9.10 -7.11
N SER A 19 8.49 7.78 -7.34
CA SER A 19 9.77 7.07 -7.42
C SER A 19 10.76 7.60 -8.47
N ALA A 20 10.27 8.31 -9.51
CA ALA A 20 11.11 8.97 -10.51
C ALA A 20 11.58 10.39 -10.11
N GLU A 21 10.94 11.01 -9.11
CA GLU A 21 11.21 12.40 -8.70
C GLU A 21 11.84 12.47 -7.29
N PHE A 22 11.50 11.53 -6.40
CA PHE A 22 11.96 11.54 -5.01
C PHE A 22 13.49 11.38 -4.92
N GLY A 23 14.12 12.27 -4.19
CA GLY A 23 15.59 12.33 -4.07
C GLY A 23 16.31 12.96 -5.27
N ILE A 24 15.58 13.39 -6.31
CA ILE A 24 16.10 14.07 -7.51
C ILE A 24 15.55 15.51 -7.54
N SER A 25 14.26 15.66 -7.73
CA SER A 25 13.55 16.95 -7.83
C SER A 25 12.57 17.21 -6.67
N LYS A 26 12.24 16.18 -5.91
CA LYS A 26 11.35 16.26 -4.74
C LYS A 26 12.00 15.63 -3.51
N ASN A 27 11.77 16.24 -2.37
CA ASN A 27 12.03 15.68 -1.05
C ASN A 27 10.72 15.30 -0.35
N LEU A 28 10.78 14.88 0.89
CA LEU A 28 9.61 14.45 1.66
C LEU A 28 8.61 15.59 1.87
N GLU A 29 9.11 16.80 2.15
CA GLU A 29 8.26 17.99 2.36
C GLU A 29 7.52 18.38 1.09
N ASP A 30 8.17 18.34 -0.07
CA ASP A 30 7.53 18.62 -1.37
C ASP A 30 6.37 17.65 -1.67
N CYS A 31 6.55 16.36 -1.33
CA CYS A 31 5.50 15.36 -1.47
C CYS A 31 4.31 15.63 -0.53
N PHE A 32 4.60 16.05 0.71
CA PHE A 32 3.55 16.37 1.69
C PHE A 32 2.79 17.64 1.32
N GLU A 33 3.45 18.64 0.74
CA GLU A 33 2.80 19.82 0.20
C GLU A 33 1.82 19.48 -0.93
N ASP A 34 2.24 18.62 -1.88
CA ASP A 34 1.36 18.10 -2.93
C ASP A 34 0.14 17.36 -2.34
N MET A 35 0.34 16.52 -1.33
CA MET A 35 -0.73 15.78 -0.64
C MET A 35 -1.72 16.74 0.04
N TYR A 36 -1.22 17.74 0.76
CA TYR A 36 -2.01 18.77 1.42
C TYR A 36 -2.90 19.51 0.42
N ASP A 37 -2.33 19.97 -0.69
CA ASP A 37 -3.03 20.67 -1.75
C ASP A 37 -4.14 19.84 -2.41
N MET A 38 -3.96 18.50 -2.49
CA MET A 38 -4.99 17.59 -3.01
C MET A 38 -6.05 17.22 -1.95
N GLY A 39 -5.82 17.56 -0.67
CA GLY A 39 -6.61 17.07 0.45
C GLY A 39 -6.52 15.55 0.58
N ALA A 40 -5.34 14.98 0.33
CA ALA A 40 -5.03 13.57 0.47
C ALA A 40 -4.24 13.37 1.78
N HIS A 41 -4.92 12.97 2.85
CA HIS A 41 -4.32 12.98 4.18
C HIS A 41 -3.65 11.66 4.58
N GLY A 42 -3.97 10.54 3.93
CA GLY A 42 -3.34 9.24 4.21
C GLY A 42 -2.00 9.09 3.50
N LEU A 43 -1.01 8.55 4.17
CA LEU A 43 0.34 8.39 3.64
C LEU A 43 0.81 6.94 3.71
N GLU A 44 1.33 6.44 2.59
CA GLU A 44 2.25 5.30 2.58
C GLU A 44 3.66 5.75 2.22
N ILE A 45 4.65 5.17 2.89
CA ILE A 45 6.06 5.27 2.53
C ILE A 45 6.66 3.91 2.22
N LEU A 46 7.73 3.88 1.42
CA LEU A 46 8.65 2.75 1.36
C LEU A 46 9.82 3.02 2.31
N ALA A 47 9.97 2.20 3.34
CA ALA A 47 10.92 2.43 4.41
C ALA A 47 12.36 2.64 3.92
N ASN A 48 12.82 1.76 3.05
CA ASN A 48 14.18 1.80 2.50
C ASN A 48 14.44 2.98 1.54
N THR A 49 13.38 3.64 1.06
CA THR A 49 13.48 4.76 0.10
C THR A 49 13.30 6.11 0.80
N HIS A 50 12.35 6.20 1.73
CA HIS A 50 11.90 7.49 2.27
C HIS A 50 12.39 7.78 3.68
N ILE A 51 12.99 6.80 4.37
CA ILE A 51 13.55 6.98 5.72
C ILE A 51 15.06 7.17 5.61
N GLU A 52 15.55 8.34 6.03
CA GLU A 52 16.98 8.59 6.09
C GLU A 52 17.66 7.64 7.08
N ASN A 53 18.80 7.08 6.68
CA ASN A 53 19.54 6.09 7.46
C ASN A 53 18.73 4.86 7.88
N TYR A 54 17.72 4.48 7.08
CA TYR A 54 16.99 3.24 7.33
C TYR A 54 17.92 2.06 7.56
N PRO A 55 17.69 1.19 8.58
CA PRO A 55 16.51 1.17 9.45
C PRO A 55 16.67 1.90 10.79
N TYR A 56 17.66 2.78 10.94
CA TYR A 56 18.00 3.47 12.19
C TYR A 56 18.02 4.99 12.01
N PRO A 57 16.86 5.62 11.73
CA PRO A 57 16.79 7.08 11.63
C PRO A 57 17.17 7.74 12.95
N SER A 58 17.83 8.92 12.87
CA SER A 58 18.17 9.70 14.05
C SER A 58 16.92 10.26 14.76
N ASP A 59 17.07 10.68 16.02
CA ASP A 59 15.97 11.30 16.76
C ASP A 59 15.57 12.63 16.13
N GLU A 60 16.53 13.41 15.61
CA GLU A 60 16.29 14.66 14.91
C GLU A 60 15.46 14.44 13.62
N TRP A 61 15.74 13.37 12.88
CA TRP A 61 14.94 13.03 11.71
C TRP A 61 13.51 12.65 12.10
N VAL A 62 13.33 11.91 13.19
CA VAL A 62 12.00 11.53 13.70
C VAL A 62 11.23 12.74 14.22
N GLU A 63 11.87 13.71 14.88
CA GLU A 63 11.25 14.97 15.27
C GLU A 63 10.79 15.78 14.06
N GLU A 64 11.62 15.87 13.03
CA GLU A 64 11.26 16.55 11.76
C GLU A 64 10.13 15.82 11.03
N TRP A 65 10.14 14.49 11.00
CA TRP A 65 9.05 13.67 10.46
C TRP A 65 7.70 14.06 11.08
N PHE A 66 7.59 14.08 12.41
CA PHE A 66 6.34 14.44 13.09
C PHE A 66 5.97 15.91 12.89
N ARG A 67 6.96 16.81 12.81
CA ARG A 67 6.74 18.22 12.50
C ARG A 67 6.10 18.38 11.11
N LEU A 68 6.59 17.65 10.11
CA LEU A 68 6.04 17.69 8.76
C LEU A 68 4.64 17.08 8.68
N LEU A 69 4.40 15.94 9.34
CA LEU A 69 3.06 15.35 9.42
C LEU A 69 2.03 16.33 10.00
N ASP A 70 2.40 17.02 11.08
CA ASP A 70 1.52 18.00 11.73
C ASP A 70 1.32 19.24 10.83
N LYS A 71 2.39 19.76 10.21
CA LYS A 71 2.33 20.92 9.31
C LYS A 71 1.37 20.72 8.14
N TYR A 72 1.38 19.53 7.53
CA TYR A 72 0.62 19.23 6.33
C TYR A 72 -0.62 18.36 6.59
N ASP A 73 -0.95 18.16 7.87
CA ASP A 73 -2.13 17.39 8.27
C ASP A 73 -2.17 15.96 7.71
N ILE A 74 -1.03 15.29 7.75
CA ILE A 74 -0.82 13.96 7.18
C ILE A 74 -0.94 12.88 8.25
N VAL A 75 -1.64 11.80 7.93
CA VAL A 75 -1.78 10.60 8.76
C VAL A 75 -0.88 9.51 8.20
N PRO A 76 0.12 9.02 8.95
CA PRO A 76 0.94 7.88 8.55
C PRO A 76 0.08 6.61 8.63
N VAL A 77 -0.37 6.12 7.47
CA VAL A 77 -1.28 4.98 7.35
C VAL A 77 -0.51 3.68 7.19
N GLU A 78 0.30 3.59 6.15
CA GLU A 78 0.95 2.35 5.74
C GLU A 78 2.46 2.51 5.61
N TYR A 79 3.16 1.61 6.27
CA TYR A 79 4.61 1.46 6.23
C TYR A 79 4.97 0.33 5.27
N GLY A 80 5.50 0.66 4.12
CA GLY A 80 5.97 -0.32 3.14
C GLY A 80 7.28 -0.95 3.59
N ASN A 81 7.23 -2.24 3.90
CA ASN A 81 8.37 -3.05 4.27
C ASN A 81 8.75 -3.97 3.11
N TRP A 82 10.05 -4.11 2.85
CA TRP A 82 10.56 -4.98 1.83
C TRP A 82 11.53 -6.00 2.42
N ILE A 83 11.04 -7.21 2.67
CA ILE A 83 11.86 -8.35 3.06
C ILE A 83 11.80 -9.37 1.93
N ASP A 84 12.95 -9.69 1.35
CA ASP A 84 13.10 -10.62 0.24
C ASP A 84 14.02 -11.78 0.68
N SER A 85 13.65 -13.01 0.37
CA SER A 85 14.45 -14.20 0.67
C SER A 85 15.85 -14.17 0.02
N HIS A 86 16.00 -13.41 -1.07
CA HIS A 86 17.26 -13.25 -1.80
C HIS A 86 18.10 -12.07 -1.32
N MET A 87 17.72 -11.38 -0.23
CA MET A 87 18.40 -10.18 0.27
C MET A 87 19.91 -10.38 0.48
N LEU A 88 20.35 -11.58 0.89
CA LEU A 88 21.75 -11.90 1.09
C LEU A 88 22.49 -12.27 -0.21
N GLY A 89 21.79 -12.54 -1.30
CA GLY A 89 22.36 -12.81 -2.62
C GLY A 89 23.03 -14.18 -2.80
N TYR A 90 23.19 -14.97 -1.76
CA TYR A 90 23.86 -16.29 -1.81
C TYR A 90 23.07 -17.43 -1.12
N ARG A 91 22.11 -17.11 -0.32
CA ARG A 91 21.15 -18.03 0.30
C ARG A 91 19.87 -17.31 0.69
N ASP A 92 18.81 -18.05 0.91
CA ASP A 92 17.59 -17.54 1.48
C ASP A 92 17.76 -17.18 2.97
N LEU A 93 16.93 -16.27 3.44
CA LEU A 93 16.83 -15.96 4.86
C LEU A 93 16.26 -17.16 5.63
N THR A 94 16.77 -17.38 6.83
CA THR A 94 16.12 -18.33 7.76
C THR A 94 14.82 -17.75 8.30
N THR A 95 14.00 -18.60 8.92
CA THR A 95 12.76 -18.17 9.59
C THR A 95 13.04 -17.11 10.66
N GLU A 96 14.09 -17.32 11.46
CA GLU A 96 14.53 -16.42 12.51
C GLU A 96 15.00 -15.06 11.95
N GLU A 97 15.83 -15.07 10.90
CA GLU A 97 16.29 -13.86 10.23
C GLU A 97 15.12 -13.07 9.64
N SER A 98 14.20 -13.74 8.96
CA SER A 98 12.98 -13.11 8.42
C SER A 98 12.14 -12.48 9.52
N ARG A 99 11.95 -13.20 10.64
CA ARG A 99 11.24 -12.69 11.83
C ARG A 99 11.95 -11.50 12.45
N GLU A 100 13.28 -11.52 12.58
CA GLU A 100 14.05 -10.42 13.18
C GLU A 100 13.92 -9.14 12.35
N LEU A 101 14.04 -9.24 11.02
CA LEU A 101 13.84 -8.10 10.11
C LEU A 101 12.41 -7.55 10.21
N LEU A 102 11.42 -8.44 10.23
CA LEU A 102 10.02 -8.05 10.34
C LEU A 102 9.73 -7.34 11.66
N VAL A 103 10.20 -7.87 12.79
CA VAL A 103 10.04 -7.27 14.13
C VAL A 103 10.76 -5.92 14.24
N ARG A 104 11.93 -5.77 13.64
CA ARG A 104 12.65 -4.49 13.55
C ARG A 104 11.77 -3.43 12.90
N ASP A 105 11.16 -3.78 11.76
CA ASP A 105 10.35 -2.84 11.00
C ASP A 105 8.98 -2.58 11.63
N ILE A 106 8.38 -3.56 12.32
CA ILE A 106 7.18 -3.36 13.14
C ILE A 106 7.43 -2.27 14.20
N ARG A 107 8.57 -2.34 14.89
CA ARG A 107 8.93 -1.35 15.92
C ARG A 107 9.22 0.03 15.31
N LEU A 108 9.86 0.07 14.15
CA LEU A 108 10.12 1.33 13.45
C LEU A 108 8.82 1.95 12.93
N ALA A 109 7.93 1.16 12.34
CA ALA A 109 6.61 1.61 11.92
C ALA A 109 5.82 2.22 13.10
N HIS A 110 5.81 1.54 14.23
CA HIS A 110 5.19 2.05 15.47
C HIS A 110 5.84 3.37 15.93
N ARG A 111 7.18 3.45 15.96
CA ARG A 111 7.92 4.67 16.32
C ARG A 111 7.55 5.86 15.42
N LEU A 112 7.25 5.62 14.15
CA LEU A 112 6.89 6.64 13.17
C LEU A 112 5.36 6.91 13.11
N GLY A 113 4.55 6.24 13.93
CA GLY A 113 3.11 6.49 14.07
C GLY A 113 2.23 5.75 13.07
N PHE A 114 2.76 4.81 12.30
CA PHE A 114 1.99 3.97 11.39
C PHE A 114 1.12 2.96 12.15
N THR A 115 0.05 2.52 11.50
CA THR A 115 -0.87 1.50 12.03
C THR A 115 -1.01 0.28 11.14
N VAL A 116 -0.68 0.41 9.87
CA VAL A 116 -0.64 -0.67 8.88
C VAL A 116 0.80 -0.83 8.38
N MET A 117 1.21 -2.04 8.15
CA MET A 117 2.48 -2.36 7.49
C MET A 117 2.20 -3.22 6.27
N ARG A 118 2.58 -2.74 5.09
CA ARG A 118 2.61 -3.57 3.90
C ARG A 118 3.76 -4.57 4.03
N THR A 119 3.40 -5.73 4.54
CA THR A 119 4.37 -6.79 4.85
C THR A 119 4.66 -7.58 3.59
N LYS A 120 5.79 -7.28 2.97
CA LYS A 120 6.30 -8.13 1.92
C LYS A 120 7.05 -9.29 2.58
N MET A 121 6.35 -10.40 2.71
CA MET A 121 6.97 -11.65 3.18
C MET A 121 8.08 -12.04 2.21
N PRO A 122 9.10 -12.77 2.65
CA PRO A 122 10.12 -13.26 1.75
C PRO A 122 9.47 -13.90 0.51
N VAL A 123 9.75 -13.35 -0.66
CA VAL A 123 9.12 -13.77 -1.92
C VAL A 123 10.11 -14.54 -2.76
N ILE A 124 9.62 -15.52 -3.52
CA ILE A 124 10.42 -16.43 -4.35
C ILE A 124 10.14 -16.29 -5.85
N SER A 125 9.17 -15.48 -6.23
CA SER A 125 8.76 -15.34 -7.63
C SER A 125 8.35 -13.91 -7.99
N SER A 126 8.23 -13.63 -9.30
CA SER A 126 7.70 -12.38 -9.82
C SER A 126 6.20 -12.18 -9.54
N THR A 127 5.49 -13.25 -9.18
CA THR A 127 4.08 -13.20 -8.74
C THR A 127 3.93 -12.86 -7.27
N LEU A 128 5.05 -12.62 -6.58
CA LEU A 128 5.10 -12.32 -5.15
C LEU A 128 4.55 -13.43 -4.25
N ASP A 129 4.66 -14.68 -4.71
CA ASP A 129 4.34 -15.82 -3.87
C ASP A 129 5.24 -15.82 -2.63
N PRO A 130 4.68 -15.94 -1.43
CA PRO A 130 5.46 -15.98 -0.20
C PRO A 130 6.27 -17.26 -0.10
N VAL A 131 7.32 -17.25 0.71
CA VAL A 131 8.04 -18.46 1.06
C VAL A 131 7.12 -19.48 1.75
N GLU A 132 7.45 -20.77 1.64
CA GLU A 132 6.61 -21.86 2.16
C GLU A 132 6.31 -21.72 3.68
N ASN A 133 7.26 -21.22 4.46
CA ASN A 133 7.15 -21.05 5.92
C ASN A 133 6.61 -19.66 6.35
N TRP A 134 5.94 -18.92 5.47
CA TRP A 134 5.43 -17.58 5.78
C TRP A 134 4.50 -17.55 7.01
N ARG A 135 3.67 -18.60 7.20
CA ARG A 135 2.75 -18.69 8.35
C ARG A 135 3.52 -18.70 9.67
N GLU A 136 4.65 -19.40 9.72
CA GLU A 136 5.51 -19.48 10.90
C GLU A 136 6.16 -18.12 11.18
N ILE A 137 6.72 -17.47 10.15
CA ILE A 137 7.35 -16.14 10.26
C ILE A 137 6.35 -15.12 10.82
N ILE A 138 5.16 -15.03 10.24
CA ILE A 138 4.11 -14.11 10.69
C ILE A 138 3.68 -14.45 12.12
N LYS A 139 3.43 -15.72 12.44
CA LYS A 139 3.02 -16.16 13.78
C LYS A 139 4.05 -15.77 14.85
N MET A 140 5.34 -15.86 14.55
CA MET A 140 6.41 -15.44 15.45
C MET A 140 6.49 -13.91 15.64
N ALA A 141 6.02 -13.12 14.68
CA ALA A 141 6.00 -11.67 14.75
C ALA A 141 4.73 -11.09 15.40
N LEU A 142 3.61 -11.85 15.41
CA LEU A 142 2.32 -11.40 15.93
C LEU A 142 2.38 -10.76 17.33
N PRO A 143 3.08 -11.34 18.35
CA PRO A 143 3.11 -10.73 19.67
C PRO A 143 3.67 -9.30 19.68
N VAL A 144 4.66 -9.02 18.83
CA VAL A 144 5.24 -7.67 18.69
C VAL A 144 4.31 -6.75 17.90
N ALA A 145 3.65 -7.27 16.87
CA ALA A 145 2.67 -6.52 16.11
C ALA A 145 1.47 -6.11 16.99
N GLU A 146 1.01 -6.99 17.87
CA GLU A 146 -0.03 -6.71 18.85
C GLU A 146 0.42 -5.65 19.87
N GLU A 147 1.62 -5.79 20.46
CA GLU A 147 2.20 -4.81 21.38
C GLU A 147 2.31 -3.42 20.75
N CYS A 148 2.72 -3.35 19.49
CA CYS A 148 2.91 -2.12 18.74
C CYS A 148 1.62 -1.59 18.07
N GLY A 149 0.52 -2.34 18.07
CA GLY A 149 -0.72 -1.97 17.40
C GLY A 149 -0.60 -1.94 15.86
N ILE A 150 0.35 -2.69 15.29
CA ILE A 150 0.59 -2.75 13.84
C ILE A 150 -0.22 -3.90 13.22
N LYS A 151 -0.86 -3.63 12.09
CA LYS A 151 -1.53 -4.62 11.25
C LYS A 151 -0.64 -4.95 10.07
N MET A 152 -0.14 -6.18 10.03
CA MET A 152 0.66 -6.69 8.90
C MET A 152 -0.27 -7.09 7.76
N CYS A 153 -0.12 -6.48 6.60
CA CYS A 153 -1.00 -6.67 5.44
C CYS A 153 -0.16 -6.99 4.21
N PRO A 154 -0.09 -8.26 3.77
CA PRO A 154 0.46 -8.55 2.46
C PRO A 154 -0.38 -7.87 1.38
N GLU A 155 0.30 -7.37 0.37
CA GLU A 155 -0.33 -6.77 -0.78
C GLU A 155 -0.83 -7.86 -1.74
N ILE A 156 -2.08 -7.75 -2.14
CA ILE A 156 -2.69 -8.59 -3.17
C ILE A 156 -2.78 -7.73 -4.44
N HIS A 157 -1.90 -8.00 -5.39
CA HIS A 157 -1.86 -7.27 -6.66
C HIS A 157 -1.82 -8.22 -7.87
N ALA A 158 -2.12 -7.69 -9.04
CA ALA A 158 -2.03 -8.45 -10.29
C ALA A 158 -0.60 -9.06 -10.48
N PRO A 159 -0.48 -10.31 -10.94
CA PRO A 159 -1.52 -11.16 -11.52
C PRO A 159 -2.29 -12.04 -10.53
N THR A 160 -2.26 -11.76 -9.23
CA THR A 160 -3.03 -12.51 -8.23
C THR A 160 -4.49 -12.05 -8.24
N ASN A 161 -5.43 -13.00 -8.34
CA ASN A 161 -6.86 -12.72 -8.24
C ASN A 161 -7.35 -12.84 -6.79
N LEU A 162 -8.46 -12.15 -6.47
CA LEU A 162 -9.06 -12.15 -5.14
C LEU A 162 -9.60 -13.53 -4.73
N ASP A 163 -9.98 -14.37 -5.68
CA ASP A 163 -10.45 -15.74 -5.45
C ASP A 163 -9.32 -16.79 -5.50
N SER A 164 -8.05 -16.36 -5.50
CA SER A 164 -6.89 -17.25 -5.56
C SER A 164 -6.70 -18.08 -4.28
N ASP A 165 -5.98 -19.19 -4.41
CA ASP A 165 -5.57 -20.02 -3.25
C ASP A 165 -4.72 -19.22 -2.27
N LEU A 166 -3.90 -18.29 -2.76
CA LEU A 166 -3.08 -17.43 -1.91
C LEU A 166 -3.94 -16.58 -0.97
N VAL A 167 -4.94 -15.90 -1.51
CA VAL A 167 -5.85 -15.05 -0.71
C VAL A 167 -6.66 -15.91 0.27
N ARG A 168 -7.16 -17.07 -0.17
CA ARG A 168 -7.83 -18.03 0.73
C ARG A 168 -6.93 -18.46 1.89
N ASN A 169 -5.66 -18.76 1.61
CA ASN A 169 -4.67 -19.15 2.63
C ASN A 169 -4.41 -18.02 3.65
N PHE A 170 -4.43 -16.75 3.24
CA PHE A 170 -4.30 -15.64 4.18
C PHE A 170 -5.54 -15.50 5.07
N VAL A 171 -6.73 -15.60 4.50
CA VAL A 171 -7.99 -15.55 5.27
C VAL A 171 -8.08 -16.73 6.25
N GLU A 172 -7.77 -17.94 5.82
CA GLU A 172 -7.70 -19.12 6.71
C GLU A 172 -6.75 -18.89 7.90
N PHE A 173 -5.56 -18.34 7.64
CA PHE A 173 -4.62 -18.02 8.72
C PHE A 173 -5.18 -17.01 9.72
N ILE A 174 -5.89 -15.98 9.24
CA ILE A 174 -6.52 -14.97 10.11
C ILE A 174 -7.61 -15.64 10.98
N GLU A 175 -8.45 -16.49 10.37
CA GLU A 175 -9.52 -17.17 11.07
C GLU A 175 -9.00 -18.21 12.08
N GLU A 176 -8.00 -19.01 11.71
CA GLU A 176 -7.36 -19.99 12.59
C GLU A 176 -6.70 -19.36 13.82
N THR A 177 -6.05 -18.22 13.64
CA THR A 177 -5.34 -17.52 14.72
C THR A 177 -6.23 -16.56 15.50
N GLY A 178 -7.32 -16.10 14.92
CA GLY A 178 -8.19 -15.06 15.48
C GLY A 178 -7.52 -13.70 15.61
N THR A 179 -6.36 -13.50 14.98
CA THR A 179 -5.58 -12.27 15.09
C THR A 179 -6.28 -11.09 14.44
N LYS A 180 -6.06 -9.87 14.99
CA LYS A 180 -6.44 -8.60 14.38
C LYS A 180 -5.22 -7.83 13.84
N ASN A 181 -4.04 -8.43 13.91
CA ASN A 181 -2.77 -7.83 13.53
C ASN A 181 -2.17 -8.45 12.25
N PHE A 182 -2.98 -9.21 11.53
CA PHE A 182 -2.73 -9.65 10.17
C PHE A 182 -3.99 -9.45 9.33
N GLY A 183 -3.85 -8.94 8.11
CA GLY A 183 -4.96 -8.65 7.21
C GLY A 183 -4.50 -8.54 5.77
N LEU A 184 -5.21 -7.78 4.95
CA LEU A 184 -4.95 -7.64 3.52
C LEU A 184 -4.81 -6.17 3.14
N ASN A 185 -3.88 -5.88 2.22
CA ASN A 185 -3.86 -4.68 1.40
C ASN A 185 -4.25 -5.10 -0.03
N ILE A 186 -5.33 -4.54 -0.56
CA ILE A 186 -5.80 -4.85 -1.91
C ILE A 186 -5.37 -3.74 -2.88
N ASP A 187 -4.55 -4.12 -3.85
CA ASP A 187 -4.21 -3.26 -4.97
C ASP A 187 -5.30 -3.33 -6.05
N PHE A 188 -5.81 -2.17 -6.47
CA PHE A 188 -6.91 -2.10 -7.44
C PHE A 188 -6.54 -2.60 -8.83
N GLY A 189 -5.26 -2.79 -9.11
CA GLY A 189 -4.79 -3.47 -10.33
C GLY A 189 -5.34 -4.89 -10.47
N VAL A 190 -5.77 -5.54 -9.37
CA VAL A 190 -6.44 -6.86 -9.43
C VAL A 190 -7.77 -6.84 -10.17
N PHE A 191 -8.42 -5.67 -10.27
CA PHE A 191 -9.69 -5.50 -11.01
C PHE A 191 -9.49 -5.07 -12.45
N ARG A 192 -8.25 -4.87 -12.89
CA ARG A 192 -7.95 -4.32 -14.20
C ARG A 192 -8.41 -5.25 -15.31
N ASN A 193 -9.24 -4.72 -16.19
CA ASN A 193 -9.68 -5.37 -17.42
C ASN A 193 -9.18 -4.55 -18.62
N ASN A 194 -8.63 -5.21 -19.62
CA ASN A 194 -8.04 -4.64 -20.81
C ASN A 194 -6.64 -4.02 -20.62
N PHE A 195 -5.68 -4.75 -21.14
CA PHE A 195 -4.27 -4.35 -21.20
C PHE A 195 -3.88 -3.89 -22.61
N ASP A 196 -4.72 -3.09 -23.27
CA ASP A 196 -4.42 -2.56 -24.60
C ASP A 196 -3.15 -1.71 -24.54
N GLY A 197 -2.12 -2.15 -25.28
CA GLY A 197 -0.83 -1.49 -25.32
C GLY A 197 0.22 -2.05 -24.35
N GLU A 198 -0.13 -2.97 -23.46
CA GLU A 198 0.82 -3.60 -22.54
C GLU A 198 1.58 -4.80 -23.17
N PRO A 199 2.74 -5.18 -22.59
CA PRO A 199 3.48 -6.35 -23.02
C PRO A 199 2.63 -7.63 -22.99
N GLU A 200 2.89 -8.54 -23.92
CA GLU A 200 2.07 -9.74 -24.16
C GLU A 200 1.86 -10.62 -22.92
N HIS A 201 2.81 -10.64 -21.98
CA HIS A 201 2.70 -11.40 -20.73
C HIS A 201 1.66 -10.85 -19.74
N HIS A 202 1.23 -9.60 -19.89
CA HIS A 202 0.15 -9.00 -19.11
C HIS A 202 -1.24 -9.23 -19.72
N ARG A 203 -1.32 -9.59 -21.00
CA ARG A 203 -2.59 -9.72 -21.75
C ARG A 203 -3.43 -10.92 -21.35
N THR A 204 -2.85 -11.90 -20.64
CA THR A 204 -3.54 -13.13 -20.21
C THR A 204 -4.17 -13.02 -18.81
N PHE A 205 -3.94 -11.91 -18.12
CA PHE A 205 -4.54 -11.70 -16.80
C PHE A 205 -6.01 -11.32 -16.95
N MET A 206 -6.88 -12.10 -16.31
CA MET A 206 -8.31 -11.78 -16.15
C MET A 206 -8.49 -11.15 -14.78
N GLY A 207 -8.82 -9.88 -14.73
CA GLY A 207 -9.05 -9.16 -13.48
C GLY A 207 -10.17 -9.78 -12.65
N SER A 208 -10.08 -9.64 -11.34
CA SER A 208 -11.16 -9.97 -10.42
C SER A 208 -12.38 -9.10 -10.67
N LYS A 209 -13.57 -9.61 -10.37
CA LYS A 209 -14.79 -8.81 -10.43
C LYS A 209 -14.89 -7.93 -9.18
N PRO A 210 -15.46 -6.72 -9.26
CA PRO A 210 -15.64 -5.86 -8.09
C PRO A 210 -16.31 -6.54 -6.89
N GLU A 211 -17.29 -7.40 -7.12
CA GLU A 211 -18.03 -8.09 -6.05
C GLU A 211 -17.19 -9.11 -5.28
N GLU A 212 -16.10 -9.58 -5.84
CA GLU A 212 -15.21 -10.54 -5.19
C GLU A 212 -14.47 -9.94 -3.97
N ILE A 213 -14.44 -8.61 -3.84
CA ILE A 213 -13.91 -7.95 -2.63
C ILE A 213 -14.83 -8.08 -1.41
N ILE A 214 -16.15 -8.27 -1.62
CA ILE A 214 -17.15 -8.23 -0.53
C ILE A 214 -16.80 -9.17 0.63
N PRO A 215 -16.54 -10.47 0.41
CA PRO A 215 -16.20 -11.38 1.51
C PRO A 215 -14.85 -11.06 2.17
N LEU A 216 -13.99 -10.28 1.51
CA LEU A 216 -12.67 -9.91 2.00
C LEU A 216 -12.66 -8.62 2.82
N LEU A 217 -13.65 -7.73 2.66
CA LEU A 217 -13.71 -6.43 3.33
C LEU A 217 -13.47 -6.47 4.85
N PRO A 218 -13.92 -7.50 5.61
CA PRO A 218 -13.62 -7.61 7.03
C PRO A 218 -12.12 -7.77 7.37
N TYR A 219 -11.32 -8.20 6.40
CA TYR A 219 -9.87 -8.44 6.54
C TYR A 219 -9.02 -7.36 5.88
N VAL A 220 -9.62 -6.46 5.10
CA VAL A 220 -8.92 -5.41 4.35
C VAL A 220 -8.73 -4.18 5.23
N TYR A 221 -7.49 -3.83 5.52
CA TYR A 221 -7.15 -2.65 6.34
C TYR A 221 -6.71 -1.45 5.51
N CYS A 222 -6.20 -1.66 4.31
CA CYS A 222 -5.73 -0.64 3.40
C CYS A 222 -5.93 -1.09 1.94
N CYS A 223 -5.94 -0.15 1.00
CA CYS A 223 -5.95 -0.46 -0.42
C CYS A 223 -4.99 0.47 -1.17
N HIS A 224 -4.25 -0.09 -2.12
CA HIS A 224 -3.62 0.72 -3.16
C HIS A 224 -4.66 1.06 -4.22
N ALA A 225 -5.00 2.33 -4.30
CA ALA A 225 -5.81 2.88 -5.38
C ALA A 225 -4.90 3.07 -6.61
N LYS A 226 -4.48 1.94 -7.19
CA LYS A 226 -3.55 1.88 -8.31
C LYS A 226 -4.16 2.41 -9.58
N PHE A 227 -3.36 3.15 -10.35
CA PHE A 227 -3.74 3.60 -11.68
C PHE A 227 -2.51 3.80 -12.57
N ASN A 228 -2.72 3.66 -13.87
CA ASN A 228 -1.65 3.75 -14.86
C ASN A 228 -1.90 4.87 -15.87
N HIS A 229 -3.13 5.25 -16.06
CA HIS A 229 -3.50 6.28 -17.02
C HIS A 229 -4.77 7.02 -16.59
N MET A 230 -4.77 8.35 -16.80
CA MET A 230 -5.96 9.19 -16.62
C MET A 230 -6.30 9.83 -17.96
N ASN A 231 -7.53 9.68 -18.42
CA ASN A 231 -8.02 10.36 -19.61
C ASN A 231 -8.29 11.87 -19.37
N ASP A 232 -8.71 12.58 -20.41
CA ASP A 232 -8.99 14.02 -20.34
C ASP A 232 -10.19 14.37 -19.45
N ASP A 233 -11.10 13.42 -19.20
CA ASP A 233 -12.23 13.58 -18.31
C ASP A 233 -11.87 13.24 -16.84
N PHE A 234 -10.60 12.96 -16.58
CA PHE A 234 -10.07 12.55 -15.28
C PHE A 234 -10.70 11.24 -14.79
N GLU A 235 -10.72 10.25 -15.68
CA GLU A 235 -11.16 8.88 -15.38
C GLU A 235 -10.03 7.88 -15.64
N GLU A 236 -9.85 6.93 -14.73
CA GLU A 236 -9.13 5.69 -14.98
C GLU A 236 -10.10 4.71 -15.65
N THR A 237 -9.80 4.30 -16.88
CA THR A 237 -10.76 3.56 -17.72
C THR A 237 -10.53 2.05 -17.75
N THR A 238 -9.41 1.57 -17.17
CA THR A 238 -9.04 0.15 -17.17
C THR A 238 -9.43 -0.58 -15.89
N ILE A 239 -9.70 0.16 -14.82
CA ILE A 239 -10.10 -0.34 -13.50
C ILE A 239 -11.50 0.16 -13.18
N PRO A 240 -12.45 -0.69 -12.78
CA PRO A 240 -13.84 -0.31 -12.49
C PRO A 240 -13.95 0.43 -11.15
N TYR A 241 -13.28 1.57 -11.02
CA TYR A 241 -13.15 2.33 -9.78
C TYR A 241 -14.47 2.64 -9.11
N LYS A 242 -15.46 3.11 -9.91
CA LYS A 242 -16.74 3.52 -9.37
C LYS A 242 -17.47 2.36 -8.71
N GLU A 243 -17.48 1.20 -9.35
CA GLU A 243 -18.14 -0.02 -8.85
C GLU A 243 -17.48 -0.51 -7.55
N VAL A 244 -16.14 -0.57 -7.52
CA VAL A 244 -15.39 -1.00 -6.34
C VAL A 244 -15.62 -0.03 -5.17
N VAL A 245 -15.54 1.28 -5.41
CA VAL A 245 -15.75 2.29 -4.37
C VAL A 245 -17.19 2.28 -3.86
N ASP A 246 -18.19 2.12 -4.73
CA ASP A 246 -19.60 2.02 -4.31
C ASP A 246 -19.82 0.78 -3.41
N ILE A 247 -19.28 -0.38 -3.77
CA ILE A 247 -19.32 -1.60 -2.93
C ILE A 247 -18.68 -1.32 -1.55
N MET A 248 -17.50 -0.71 -1.50
CA MET A 248 -16.84 -0.38 -0.24
C MET A 248 -17.70 0.54 0.64
N LYS A 249 -18.35 1.54 0.05
CA LYS A 249 -19.27 2.45 0.76
C LYS A 249 -20.51 1.72 1.28
N GLU A 250 -21.15 0.89 0.46
CA GLU A 250 -22.34 0.11 0.81
C GLU A 250 -22.05 -0.85 1.98
N HIS A 251 -20.86 -1.41 2.03
CA HIS A 251 -20.41 -2.30 3.11
C HIS A 251 -19.73 -1.56 4.28
N ASN A 252 -19.78 -0.22 4.30
CA ASN A 252 -19.20 0.62 5.37
C ASN A 252 -17.71 0.38 5.63
N TRP A 253 -16.94 0.03 4.60
CA TRP A 253 -15.48 -0.08 4.75
C TRP A 253 -14.89 1.30 5.08
N ASP A 254 -14.01 1.35 6.09
CA ASP A 254 -13.51 2.60 6.68
C ASP A 254 -11.96 2.65 6.70
N GLY A 255 -11.35 2.34 5.56
CA GLY A 255 -9.90 2.39 5.37
C GLY A 255 -9.43 3.51 4.46
N TYR A 256 -8.16 3.45 4.08
CA TYR A 256 -7.56 4.40 3.14
C TYR A 256 -7.38 3.80 1.76
N LEU A 257 -7.72 4.58 0.75
CA LEU A 257 -7.38 4.39 -0.64
C LEU A 257 -6.11 5.20 -0.91
N LEU A 258 -4.98 4.53 -0.97
CA LEU A 258 -3.67 5.14 -1.20
C LEU A 258 -3.38 5.14 -2.70
N SER A 259 -3.44 6.30 -3.33
CA SER A 259 -3.20 6.46 -4.76
C SER A 259 -1.78 6.03 -5.11
N GLU A 260 -1.67 5.03 -5.97
CA GLU A 260 -0.39 4.50 -6.45
C GLU A 260 -0.32 4.62 -7.97
N TYR A 261 0.52 5.55 -8.46
CA TYR A 261 0.72 5.76 -9.88
C TYR A 261 1.83 4.87 -10.42
N GLU A 262 1.51 4.05 -11.43
CA GLU A 262 2.45 3.17 -12.12
C GLU A 262 2.50 3.35 -13.65
N GLY A 263 2.10 4.52 -14.16
CA GLY A 263 2.31 4.85 -15.58
C GLY A 263 3.80 4.92 -15.92
N PHE A 264 4.17 4.39 -17.10
CA PHE A 264 5.56 4.40 -17.58
C PHE A 264 6.07 5.81 -17.89
N ASP A 265 5.18 6.73 -18.25
CA ASP A 265 5.45 8.14 -18.52
C ASP A 265 6.01 8.93 -17.32
N LYS A 266 5.86 8.39 -16.07
CA LYS A 266 6.50 8.99 -14.88
C LYS A 266 8.03 9.07 -14.98
N TYR A 267 8.63 8.31 -15.88
CA TYR A 267 10.08 8.33 -16.13
C TYR A 267 10.47 9.24 -17.31
N ASP A 268 9.52 9.86 -17.98
CA ASP A 268 9.79 10.80 -19.06
C ASP A 268 10.34 12.12 -18.52
N LEU A 269 11.26 12.72 -19.28
CA LEU A 269 11.87 13.97 -18.88
C LEU A 269 10.82 15.11 -18.74
N GLY A 270 10.75 15.68 -17.58
CA GLY A 270 9.82 16.78 -17.28
C GLY A 270 8.40 16.34 -16.98
N TYR A 271 8.15 15.03 -16.79
CA TYR A 271 6.87 14.55 -16.29
C TYR A 271 6.70 14.94 -14.80
N GLU A 272 5.53 15.43 -14.46
CA GLU A 272 5.18 15.85 -13.10
C GLU A 272 4.10 14.91 -12.53
N VAL A 273 4.50 13.95 -11.72
CA VAL A 273 3.59 12.97 -11.10
C VAL A 273 2.49 13.64 -10.28
N GLY A 274 2.80 14.73 -9.59
CA GLY A 274 1.82 15.51 -8.82
C GLY A 274 0.61 15.95 -9.62
N GLN A 275 0.76 16.29 -10.92
CA GLN A 275 -0.37 16.66 -11.78
C GLN A 275 -1.29 15.47 -12.06
N THR A 276 -0.73 14.31 -12.29
CA THR A 276 -1.48 13.09 -12.55
C THR A 276 -2.21 12.60 -11.29
N LEU A 277 -1.55 12.67 -10.13
CA LEU A 277 -2.19 12.41 -8.83
C LEU A 277 -3.35 13.36 -8.56
N ARG A 278 -3.25 14.66 -8.89
CA ARG A 278 -4.35 15.63 -8.75
C ARG A 278 -5.58 15.22 -9.57
N ARG A 279 -5.40 14.76 -10.81
CA ARG A 279 -6.49 14.23 -11.66
C ARG A 279 -7.16 13.01 -11.01
N HIS A 280 -6.37 12.08 -10.52
CA HIS A 280 -6.87 10.91 -9.81
C HIS A 280 -7.65 11.26 -8.56
N HIS A 281 -7.16 12.21 -7.75
CA HIS A 281 -7.88 12.69 -6.56
C HIS A 281 -9.16 13.44 -6.89
N ILE A 282 -9.27 14.10 -8.05
CA ILE A 282 -10.53 14.68 -8.54
C ILE A 282 -11.55 13.56 -8.83
N MET A 283 -11.12 12.47 -9.49
CA MET A 283 -11.96 11.29 -9.71
C MET A 283 -12.43 10.68 -8.38
N LEU A 284 -11.50 10.41 -7.46
CA LEU A 284 -11.82 9.84 -6.16
C LEU A 284 -12.81 10.72 -5.36
N LYS A 285 -12.64 12.04 -5.36
CA LYS A 285 -13.60 12.96 -4.75
C LYS A 285 -15.01 12.78 -5.31
N ARG A 286 -15.15 12.69 -6.63
CA ARG A 286 -16.46 12.47 -7.28
C ARG A 286 -17.12 11.15 -6.81
N TYR A 287 -16.35 10.07 -6.71
CA TYR A 287 -16.88 8.76 -6.32
C TYR A 287 -17.15 8.65 -4.81
N LEU A 288 -16.35 9.31 -4.00
CA LEU A 288 -16.53 9.32 -2.55
C LEU A 288 -17.59 10.35 -2.08
N GLY A 289 -17.93 11.33 -2.93
CA GLY A 289 -18.85 12.40 -2.57
C GLY A 289 -18.23 13.44 -1.64
N ASP A 290 -16.95 13.76 -1.84
CA ASP A 290 -16.17 14.74 -1.06
C ASP A 290 -16.22 16.15 -1.64
#